data_ece56a3c62c998abf0159b0eb0722358
#
_entry.id   ece56a3c62c998abf0159b0eb0722358
#
_cell.length_a   1.000
_cell.length_b   1.000
_cell.length_c   1.000
_cell.angle_alpha   90.00
_cell.angle_beta   90.00
_cell.angle_gamma   90.00
#
_symmetry.space_group_name_H-M   'P 1'
#
loop_
_entity.id
_entity.type
_entity.pdbx_description
1 polymer ?
#
loop_
_entity_poly.entity_id
_entity_poly.type
_entity_poly.pdbx_seq_one_letter_code
_entity_poly.pdbx_strand_id
1 'polypeptide(L)'
;SPIWLELLASLAHPPHVIITSAYEQYALKGYELDVTDYLLKPISFDRFLKAVNKVHGLLQQEKWPDEANNFIFVRSDRQMHKVLFKDILVVEGLENYVCIYTESTKLLVRSTMKRMIEALPGGVFQQVHKSYLINLEKIEMIDGNRIIVGRHTVPVARNFREEVFARILKNTL
;
A
#
# COMPACT_ATOMS: atom_id res chain seq x y z
N SER A 1 19.28 20.30 27.26
CA SER A 1 18.67 19.73 26.03
C SER A 1 17.17 19.58 26.23
N PRO A 2 16.33 19.88 25.23
CA PRO A 2 14.91 19.60 25.37
C PRO A 2 14.68 18.09 25.53
N ILE A 3 13.78 17.71 26.42
CA ILE A 3 13.53 16.31 26.81
C ILE A 3 13.09 15.42 25.62
N TRP A 4 12.46 16.02 24.58
CA TRP A 4 12.06 15.31 23.39
C TRP A 4 13.23 14.80 22.52
N LEU A 5 14.39 15.48 22.56
CA LEU A 5 15.60 15.03 21.87
C LEU A 5 16.10 13.71 22.48
N GLU A 6 16.14 13.62 23.79
CA GLU A 6 16.56 12.42 24.51
C GLU A 6 15.59 11.27 24.31
N LEU A 7 14.28 11.59 24.27
CA LEU A 7 13.24 10.61 23.99
C LEU A 7 13.40 10.01 22.59
N LEU A 8 13.54 10.84 21.54
CA LEU A 8 13.70 10.35 20.17
C LEU A 8 14.98 9.53 19.99
N ALA A 9 16.08 9.97 20.60
CA ALA A 9 17.35 9.24 20.54
C ALA A 9 17.31 7.89 21.28
N SER A 10 16.38 7.69 22.20
CA SER A 10 16.22 6.45 22.95
C SER A 10 15.38 5.39 22.25
N LEU A 11 14.65 5.76 21.19
CA LEU A 11 13.75 4.85 20.47
C LEU A 11 14.53 4.03 19.44
N ALA A 12 14.42 2.71 19.51
CA ALA A 12 15.02 1.80 18.51
C ALA A 12 14.34 1.95 17.13
N HIS A 13 13.06 2.28 17.10
CA HIS A 13 12.27 2.54 15.90
C HIS A 13 11.45 3.82 16.12
N PRO A 14 12.04 5.01 15.84
CA PRO A 14 11.35 6.26 16.06
C PRO A 14 10.20 6.39 15.05
N PRO A 15 9.02 6.91 15.47
CA PRO A 15 7.92 7.22 14.57
C PRO A 15 8.29 8.39 13.64
N HIS A 16 7.48 8.63 12.61
CA HIS A 16 7.57 9.88 11.86
C HIS A 16 7.21 11.07 12.75
N VAL A 17 8.12 12.02 12.87
CA VAL A 17 7.99 13.14 13.79
C VAL A 17 8.00 14.47 13.03
N ILE A 18 7.01 15.31 13.28
CA ILE A 18 7.01 16.71 12.91
C ILE A 18 7.18 17.54 14.19
N ILE A 19 8.24 18.35 14.23
CA ILE A 19 8.50 19.24 15.37
C ILE A 19 7.92 20.61 15.06
N THR A 20 7.24 21.22 16.02
CA THR A 20 6.80 22.60 15.94
C THR A 20 7.45 23.42 17.05
N SER A 21 8.09 24.54 16.73
CA SER A 21 8.80 25.37 17.71
C SER A 21 8.82 26.85 17.32
N ALA A 22 8.98 27.74 18.27
CA ALA A 22 9.28 29.14 18.05
C ALA A 22 10.78 29.44 17.90
N TYR A 23 11.64 28.42 18.05
CA TYR A 23 13.10 28.59 18.10
C TYR A 23 13.79 27.88 16.95
N GLU A 24 14.47 28.64 16.10
CA GLU A 24 15.23 28.11 14.93
C GLU A 24 16.41 27.23 15.33
N GLN A 25 17.02 27.51 16.46
CA GLN A 25 18.23 26.81 16.95
C GLN A 25 18.04 25.29 17.12
N TYR A 26 16.80 24.83 17.25
CA TYR A 26 16.50 23.40 17.37
C TYR A 26 16.26 22.70 16.02
N ALA A 27 16.19 23.46 14.93
CA ALA A 27 15.99 22.87 13.60
C ALA A 27 17.17 21.97 13.19
N LEU A 28 18.42 22.42 13.43
CA LEU A 28 19.62 21.63 13.17
C LEU A 28 19.67 20.34 13.98
N LYS A 29 19.29 20.39 15.26
CA LYS A 29 19.23 19.21 16.13
C LYS A 29 18.12 18.22 15.72
N GLY A 30 16.99 18.74 15.22
CA GLY A 30 15.95 17.91 14.63
C GLY A 30 16.45 17.17 13.38
N TYR A 31 17.28 17.82 12.57
CA TYR A 31 17.89 17.22 11.39
C TYR A 31 18.85 16.07 11.73
N GLU A 32 19.63 16.21 12.80
CA GLU A 32 20.53 15.16 13.31
C GLU A 32 19.79 13.91 13.80
N LEU A 33 18.53 14.05 14.20
CA LEU A 33 17.67 12.97 14.69
C LEU A 33 16.71 12.42 13.62
N ASP A 34 16.91 12.79 12.36
CA ASP A 34 16.14 12.30 11.22
C ASP A 34 14.62 12.53 11.34
N VAL A 35 14.22 13.67 11.98
CA VAL A 35 12.80 14.03 12.03
C VAL A 35 12.26 14.32 10.64
N THR A 36 11.01 13.97 10.40
CA THR A 36 10.38 14.09 9.08
C THR A 36 10.27 15.54 8.63
N ASP A 37 9.94 16.46 9.54
CA ASP A 37 9.89 17.89 9.24
C ASP A 37 9.97 18.76 10.51
N TYR A 38 10.32 20.05 10.30
CA TYR A 38 10.40 21.04 11.36
C TYR A 38 9.60 22.30 10.96
N LEU A 39 8.67 22.72 11.79
CA LEU A 39 7.79 23.86 11.56
C LEU A 39 8.09 24.98 12.56
N LEU A 40 8.59 26.10 12.04
CA LEU A 40 8.82 27.31 12.85
C LEU A 40 7.52 28.10 13.01
N LYS A 41 7.19 28.45 14.25
CA LYS A 41 6.03 29.30 14.54
C LYS A 41 6.34 30.78 14.23
N PRO A 42 5.38 31.52 13.61
CA PRO A 42 4.02 31.16 13.24
C PRO A 42 3.96 30.26 11.99
N ILE A 43 3.13 29.22 12.04
CA ILE A 43 3.04 28.20 10.98
C ILE A 43 1.89 28.58 10.05
N SER A 44 2.18 28.78 8.76
CA SER A 44 1.12 28.94 7.76
C SER A 44 0.44 27.60 7.47
N PHE A 45 -0.83 27.65 7.08
CA PHE A 45 -1.61 26.45 6.74
C PHE A 45 -0.93 25.63 5.62
N ASP A 46 -0.43 26.30 4.57
CA ASP A 46 0.26 25.63 3.46
C ASP A 46 1.52 24.90 3.92
N ARG A 47 2.28 25.50 4.85
CA ARG A 47 3.50 24.88 5.39
C ARG A 47 3.16 23.66 6.26
N PHE A 48 2.12 23.76 7.08
CA PHE A 48 1.59 22.65 7.86
C PHE A 48 1.12 21.50 6.94
N LEU A 49 0.32 21.82 5.93
CA LEU A 49 -0.21 20.83 5.00
C LEU A 49 0.91 20.06 4.24
N LYS A 50 1.97 20.78 3.83
CA LYS A 50 3.16 20.15 3.21
C LYS A 50 3.83 19.14 4.14
N ALA A 51 4.00 19.47 5.42
CA ALA A 51 4.62 18.57 6.40
C ALA A 51 3.76 17.33 6.64
N VAL A 52 2.44 17.49 6.78
CA VAL A 52 1.50 16.38 6.96
C VAL A 52 1.47 15.48 5.74
N ASN A 53 1.42 16.05 4.53
CA ASN A 53 1.45 15.28 3.28
C ASN A 53 2.76 14.51 3.11
N LYS A 54 3.89 15.07 3.56
CA LYS A 54 5.18 14.37 3.57
C LYS A 54 5.13 13.13 4.46
N VAL A 55 4.65 13.25 5.71
CA VAL A 55 4.46 12.12 6.63
C VAL A 55 3.47 11.11 6.04
N HIS A 56 2.35 11.57 5.52
CA HIS A 56 1.36 10.69 4.90
C HIS A 56 1.96 9.88 3.73
N GLY A 57 2.77 10.52 2.88
CA GLY A 57 3.49 9.84 1.79
C GLY A 57 4.46 8.77 2.30
N LEU A 58 5.21 9.06 3.37
CA LEU A 58 6.11 8.10 4.00
C LEU A 58 5.37 6.93 4.62
N LEU A 59 4.28 7.19 5.35
CA LEU A 59 3.42 6.14 5.91
C LEU A 59 2.76 5.26 4.83
N GLN A 60 2.51 5.80 3.64
CA GLN A 60 2.02 5.00 2.51
C GLN A 60 3.14 4.12 1.92
N GLN A 61 4.39 4.57 1.96
CA GLN A 61 5.55 3.78 1.52
C GLN A 61 5.96 2.72 2.55
N GLU A 62 5.81 3.01 3.85
CA GLU A 62 6.08 2.09 4.94
C GLU A 62 4.98 1.06 5.19
N LYS A 63 3.87 1.16 4.48
CA LYS A 63 2.86 0.09 4.42
C LYS A 63 3.34 -1.12 3.60
N TRP A 64 4.59 -1.55 3.83
CA TRP A 64 4.93 -2.97 3.77
C TRP A 64 4.21 -3.65 4.93
N PRO A 65 3.61 -4.80 4.69
CA PRO A 65 2.82 -5.43 5.72
C PRO A 65 3.72 -5.74 6.91
N ASP A 66 3.51 -5.02 8.00
CA ASP A 66 3.73 -5.59 9.31
C ASP A 66 3.17 -7.01 9.24
N GLU A 67 3.93 -8.04 9.61
CA GLU A 67 3.45 -9.43 9.62
C GLU A 67 2.11 -9.58 10.36
N ALA A 68 1.75 -8.59 11.18
CA ALA A 68 0.49 -8.49 11.90
C ALA A 68 -0.74 -8.25 11.02
N ASN A 69 -0.62 -7.66 9.80
CA ASN A 69 -1.75 -7.28 8.94
C ASN A 69 -1.67 -7.83 7.51
N ASN A 70 -1.15 -9.03 7.33
CA ASN A 70 -0.99 -9.69 6.03
C ASN A 70 -2.23 -10.47 5.56
N PHE A 71 -3.39 -10.14 6.08
CA PHE A 71 -4.64 -10.82 5.78
C PHE A 71 -5.83 -9.86 5.72
N ILE A 72 -6.91 -10.34 5.14
CA ILE A 72 -8.23 -9.71 5.16
C ILE A 72 -9.28 -10.72 5.62
N PHE A 73 -10.28 -10.27 6.38
CA PHE A 73 -11.49 -11.04 6.60
C PHE A 73 -12.52 -10.72 5.53
N VAL A 74 -13.06 -11.74 4.90
CA VAL A 74 -14.11 -11.60 3.88
C VAL A 74 -15.30 -12.49 4.27
N ARG A 75 -16.50 -12.00 3.95
CA ARG A 75 -17.72 -12.76 4.17
C ARG A 75 -18.13 -13.48 2.88
N SER A 76 -18.11 -14.82 2.93
CA SER A 76 -18.57 -15.69 1.84
C SER A 76 -19.43 -16.80 2.45
N ASP A 77 -20.54 -17.17 1.81
CA ASP A 77 -21.45 -18.22 2.25
C ASP A 77 -21.89 -18.12 3.72
N ARG A 78 -22.16 -16.87 4.17
CA ARG A 78 -22.54 -16.55 5.57
C ARG A 78 -21.44 -16.77 6.62
N GLN A 79 -20.24 -17.14 6.20
CA GLN A 79 -19.06 -17.37 7.05
C GLN A 79 -18.02 -16.26 6.86
N MET A 80 -17.25 -16.02 7.90
CA MET A 80 -16.09 -15.12 7.85
C MET A 80 -14.84 -15.93 7.57
N HIS A 81 -14.19 -15.65 6.45
CA HIS A 81 -12.94 -16.31 6.03
C HIS A 81 -11.77 -15.36 6.23
N LYS A 82 -10.75 -15.83 6.91
CA LYS A 82 -9.44 -15.16 6.94
C LYS A 82 -8.66 -15.55 5.69
N VAL A 83 -8.26 -14.56 4.90
CA VAL A 83 -7.51 -14.78 3.66
C VAL A 83 -6.20 -14.03 3.75
N LEU A 84 -5.09 -14.74 3.67
CA LEU A 84 -3.75 -14.15 3.66
C LEU A 84 -3.49 -13.49 2.29
N PHE A 85 -2.90 -12.32 2.27
CA PHE A 85 -2.59 -11.61 1.02
C PHE A 85 -1.69 -12.43 0.09
N LYS A 86 -0.73 -13.15 0.64
CA LYS A 86 0.17 -14.04 -0.10
C LYS A 86 -0.54 -15.19 -0.82
N ASP A 87 -1.72 -15.57 -0.36
CA ASP A 87 -2.49 -16.69 -0.94
C ASP A 87 -3.42 -16.22 -2.06
N ILE A 88 -3.73 -14.90 -2.13
CA ILE A 88 -4.57 -14.32 -3.17
C ILE A 88 -3.78 -14.25 -4.48
N LEU A 89 -4.33 -14.85 -5.53
CA LEU A 89 -3.79 -14.80 -6.89
C LEU A 89 -4.42 -13.68 -7.69
N VAL A 90 -5.74 -13.71 -7.80
CA VAL A 90 -6.56 -12.81 -8.63
C VAL A 90 -7.83 -12.46 -7.91
N VAL A 91 -8.30 -11.23 -8.07
CA VAL A 91 -9.65 -10.80 -7.71
C VAL A 91 -10.39 -10.43 -8.99
N GLU A 92 -11.52 -11.06 -9.23
CA GLU A 92 -12.39 -10.82 -10.38
C GLU A 92 -13.68 -10.14 -9.95
N GLY A 93 -14.01 -9.02 -10.60
CA GLY A 93 -15.26 -8.29 -10.38
C GLY A 93 -16.43 -8.89 -11.17
N LEU A 94 -17.52 -9.19 -10.48
CA LEU A 94 -18.75 -9.79 -11.00
C LEU A 94 -19.94 -8.95 -10.55
N GLU A 95 -20.22 -7.86 -11.23
CA GLU A 95 -21.31 -6.90 -10.89
C GLU A 95 -21.28 -6.44 -9.41
N ASN A 96 -22.14 -7.03 -8.57
CA ASN A 96 -22.26 -6.72 -7.14
C ASN A 96 -21.39 -7.61 -6.25
N TYR A 97 -20.58 -8.47 -6.84
CA TYR A 97 -19.70 -9.41 -6.16
C TYR A 97 -18.28 -9.31 -6.69
N VAL A 98 -17.36 -9.79 -5.91
CA VAL A 98 -16.01 -10.11 -6.36
C VAL A 98 -15.71 -11.56 -6.06
N CYS A 99 -14.98 -12.22 -6.93
CA CYS A 99 -14.45 -13.56 -6.70
C CYS A 99 -12.97 -13.46 -6.36
N ILE A 100 -12.58 -13.90 -5.16
CA ILE A 100 -11.18 -13.96 -4.74
C ILE A 100 -10.69 -15.36 -5.02
N TYR A 101 -9.70 -15.48 -5.90
CA TYR A 101 -9.06 -16.73 -6.23
C TYR A 101 -7.76 -16.87 -5.42
N THR A 102 -7.64 -17.99 -4.73
CA THR A 102 -6.41 -18.42 -4.06
C THR A 102 -5.86 -19.67 -4.73
N GLU A 103 -4.70 -20.16 -4.28
CA GLU A 103 -4.13 -21.41 -4.79
C GLU A 103 -5.06 -22.62 -4.56
N SER A 104 -5.80 -22.63 -3.47
CA SER A 104 -6.60 -23.77 -3.01
C SER A 104 -8.09 -23.58 -3.19
N THR A 105 -8.61 -22.34 -3.22
CA THR A 105 -10.06 -22.10 -3.21
C THR A 105 -10.43 -20.81 -3.93
N LYS A 106 -11.74 -20.61 -4.12
CA LYS A 106 -12.34 -19.36 -4.55
C LYS A 106 -13.42 -18.94 -3.57
N LEU A 107 -13.49 -17.66 -3.29
CA LEU A 107 -14.47 -17.07 -2.38
C LEU A 107 -15.28 -16.01 -3.12
N LEU A 108 -16.59 -16.18 -3.14
CA LEU A 108 -17.51 -15.18 -3.68
C LEU A 108 -17.91 -14.20 -2.57
N VAL A 109 -17.55 -12.95 -2.71
CA VAL A 109 -17.73 -11.91 -1.71
C VAL A 109 -18.61 -10.80 -2.24
N ARG A 110 -19.62 -10.39 -1.49
CA ARG A 110 -20.43 -9.23 -1.85
C ARG A 110 -19.65 -7.95 -1.60
N SER A 111 -19.00 -7.46 -2.65
CA SER A 111 -18.14 -6.28 -2.61
C SER A 111 -17.99 -5.68 -4.01
N THR A 112 -17.32 -4.56 -4.11
CA THR A 112 -16.97 -3.93 -5.39
C THR A 112 -15.46 -3.98 -5.61
N MET A 113 -15.02 -3.88 -6.87
CA MET A 113 -13.59 -3.79 -7.21
C MET A 113 -12.94 -2.60 -6.50
N LYS A 114 -13.61 -1.45 -6.43
CA LYS A 114 -13.12 -0.27 -5.72
C LYS A 114 -12.78 -0.56 -4.25
N ARG A 115 -13.69 -1.23 -3.53
CA ARG A 115 -13.47 -1.60 -2.12
C ARG A 115 -12.32 -2.60 -1.96
N MET A 116 -12.16 -3.51 -2.92
CA MET A 116 -11.04 -4.45 -2.91
C MET A 116 -9.70 -3.74 -3.12
N ILE A 117 -9.64 -2.77 -4.04
CA ILE A 117 -8.44 -1.95 -4.27
C ILE A 117 -8.06 -1.15 -3.01
N GLU A 118 -9.05 -0.61 -2.29
CA GLU A 118 -8.83 0.13 -1.05
C GLU A 118 -8.39 -0.78 0.11
N ALA A 119 -8.86 -2.04 0.14
CA ALA A 119 -8.60 -2.98 1.22
C ALA A 119 -7.30 -3.78 1.06
N LEU A 120 -6.83 -3.98 -0.17
CA LEU A 120 -5.62 -4.75 -0.46
C LEU A 120 -4.40 -3.84 -0.60
N PRO A 121 -3.20 -4.29 -0.16
CA PRO A 121 -2.00 -3.47 -0.21
C PRO A 121 -1.61 -3.15 -1.66
N GLY A 122 -1.60 -1.87 -2.01
CA GLY A 122 -1.25 -1.39 -3.35
C GLY A 122 0.18 -1.70 -3.79
N GLY A 123 1.09 -2.05 -2.86
CA GLY A 123 2.45 -2.53 -3.16
C GLY A 123 2.46 -3.92 -3.78
N VAL A 124 1.50 -4.77 -3.42
CA VAL A 124 1.40 -6.19 -3.82
C VAL A 124 0.38 -6.40 -4.91
N PHE A 125 -0.71 -5.64 -4.90
CA PHE A 125 -1.81 -5.81 -5.84
C PHE A 125 -1.86 -4.69 -6.88
N GLN A 126 -2.19 -5.06 -8.12
CA GLN A 126 -2.32 -4.14 -9.25
C GLN A 126 -3.59 -4.42 -10.03
N GLN A 127 -4.38 -3.37 -10.26
CA GLN A 127 -5.49 -3.44 -11.19
C GLN A 127 -4.95 -3.46 -12.63
N VAL A 128 -5.40 -4.45 -13.41
CA VAL A 128 -4.96 -4.67 -14.80
C VAL A 128 -6.10 -4.57 -15.80
N HIS A 129 -7.33 -4.60 -15.30
CA HIS A 129 -8.56 -4.49 -16.08
C HIS A 129 -9.67 -3.94 -15.16
N LYS A 130 -10.72 -3.36 -15.72
CA LYS A 130 -11.89 -2.89 -14.93
C LYS A 130 -12.44 -3.95 -13.97
N SER A 131 -12.28 -5.24 -14.32
CA SER A 131 -12.78 -6.38 -13.58
C SER A 131 -11.69 -7.27 -12.99
N TYR A 132 -10.42 -6.92 -13.09
CA TYR A 132 -9.33 -7.75 -12.57
C TYR A 132 -8.29 -6.98 -11.77
N LEU A 133 -7.98 -7.53 -10.59
CA LEU A 133 -6.88 -7.13 -9.73
C LEU A 133 -6.00 -8.37 -9.53
N ILE A 134 -4.71 -8.25 -9.72
CA ILE A 134 -3.76 -9.37 -9.62
C ILE A 134 -2.73 -9.14 -8.51
N ASN A 135 -2.22 -10.22 -7.97
CA ASN A 135 -1.07 -10.22 -7.08
C ASN A 135 0.22 -10.21 -7.91
N LEU A 136 1.01 -9.13 -7.80
CA LEU A 136 2.25 -8.96 -8.56
C LEU A 136 3.32 -10.00 -8.23
N GLU A 137 3.34 -10.48 -6.99
CA GLU A 137 4.30 -11.49 -6.52
C GLU A 137 4.00 -12.90 -7.05
N LYS A 138 2.80 -13.09 -7.61
CA LYS A 138 2.32 -14.38 -8.13
C LYS A 138 2.29 -14.44 -9.66
N ILE A 139 2.85 -13.44 -10.32
CA ILE A 139 2.98 -13.43 -11.78
C ILE A 139 4.01 -14.49 -12.18
N GLU A 140 3.62 -15.39 -13.06
CA GLU A 140 4.49 -16.42 -13.61
C GLU A 140 4.99 -16.06 -15.00
N MET A 141 4.14 -15.46 -15.84
CA MET A 141 4.46 -15.15 -17.22
C MET A 141 3.64 -13.97 -17.74
N ILE A 142 4.19 -13.26 -18.69
CA ILE A 142 3.51 -12.22 -19.47
C ILE A 142 3.54 -12.67 -20.94
N ASP A 143 2.35 -12.77 -21.53
CA ASP A 143 2.18 -13.13 -22.95
C ASP A 143 1.34 -12.04 -23.64
N GLY A 144 2.02 -11.15 -24.34
CA GLY A 144 1.40 -10.01 -25.02
C GLY A 144 0.60 -9.13 -24.06
N ASN A 145 -0.73 -9.15 -24.17
CA ASN A 145 -1.65 -8.40 -23.31
C ASN A 145 -2.27 -9.26 -22.20
N ARG A 146 -1.68 -10.39 -21.89
CA ARG A 146 -2.16 -11.32 -20.89
C ARG A 146 -1.09 -11.54 -19.83
N ILE A 147 -1.52 -11.67 -18.58
CA ILE A 147 -0.67 -11.99 -17.45
C ILE A 147 -1.14 -13.32 -16.88
N ILE A 148 -0.23 -14.26 -16.72
CA ILE A 148 -0.48 -15.57 -16.13
C ILE A 148 -0.13 -15.49 -14.64
N VAL A 149 -1.14 -15.79 -13.80
CA VAL A 149 -1.03 -15.80 -12.34
C VAL A 149 -1.57 -17.15 -11.86
N GLY A 150 -0.69 -18.09 -11.54
CA GLY A 150 -1.07 -19.46 -11.29
C GLY A 150 -1.79 -20.06 -12.51
N ARG A 151 -2.97 -20.60 -12.31
CA ARG A 151 -3.81 -21.16 -13.39
C ARG A 151 -4.65 -20.12 -14.14
N HIS A 152 -4.56 -18.84 -13.78
CA HIS A 152 -5.40 -17.79 -14.34
C HIS A 152 -4.67 -17.01 -15.42
N THR A 153 -5.33 -16.84 -16.55
CA THR A 153 -4.87 -15.97 -17.64
C THR A 153 -5.71 -14.70 -17.62
N VAL A 154 -5.12 -13.59 -17.22
CA VAL A 154 -5.80 -12.32 -16.97
C VAL A 154 -5.47 -11.32 -18.08
N PRO A 155 -6.48 -10.74 -18.76
CA PRO A 155 -6.23 -9.73 -19.78
C PRO A 155 -5.85 -8.39 -19.15
N VAL A 156 -4.90 -7.70 -19.78
CA VAL A 156 -4.57 -6.31 -19.44
C VAL A 156 -5.32 -5.39 -20.39
N ALA A 157 -6.22 -4.56 -19.84
CA ALA A 157 -6.95 -3.61 -20.65
C ALA A 157 -6.04 -2.46 -21.13
N ARG A 158 -6.34 -1.90 -22.30
CA ARG A 158 -5.52 -0.90 -22.98
C ARG A 158 -5.17 0.31 -22.09
N ASN A 159 -6.14 0.79 -21.32
CA ASN A 159 -5.97 1.94 -20.42
C ASN A 159 -5.13 1.65 -19.17
N PHE A 160 -4.89 0.39 -18.82
CA PHE A 160 -4.02 0.00 -17.70
C PHE A 160 -2.61 -0.42 -18.17
N ARG A 161 -2.41 -0.59 -19.47
CA ARG A 161 -1.22 -1.25 -20.01
C ARG A 161 0.08 -0.54 -19.65
N GLU A 162 0.15 0.76 -19.85
CA GLU A 162 1.36 1.54 -19.62
C GLU A 162 1.80 1.47 -18.16
N GLU A 163 0.87 1.74 -17.23
CA GLU A 163 1.13 1.70 -15.79
C GLU A 163 1.55 0.31 -15.32
N VAL A 164 0.79 -0.73 -15.75
CA VAL A 164 1.02 -2.12 -15.36
C VAL A 164 2.40 -2.59 -15.81
N PHE A 165 2.75 -2.41 -17.09
CA PHE A 165 4.04 -2.87 -17.61
C PHE A 165 5.22 -2.05 -17.09
N ALA A 166 5.07 -0.75 -16.89
CA ALA A 166 6.09 0.08 -16.24
C ALA A 166 6.41 -0.43 -14.83
N ARG A 167 5.40 -0.94 -14.12
CA ARG A 167 5.57 -1.47 -12.77
C ARG A 167 6.16 -2.88 -12.74
N ILE A 168 5.70 -3.76 -13.63
CA ILE A 168 6.13 -5.18 -13.65
C ILE A 168 7.54 -5.31 -14.22
N LEU A 169 7.86 -4.57 -15.28
CA LEU A 169 9.11 -4.74 -16.04
C LEU A 169 10.29 -3.92 -15.51
N LYS A 170 10.24 -3.42 -14.29
CA LYS A 170 11.35 -2.68 -13.66
C LYS A 170 12.67 -3.44 -13.62
N ASN A 171 12.63 -4.77 -13.59
CA ASN A 171 13.78 -5.67 -13.45
C ASN A 171 13.95 -6.57 -14.68
N THR A 172 13.68 -6.05 -15.89
CA THR A 172 13.90 -6.81 -17.13
C THR A 172 15.38 -6.79 -17.51
N LEU A 173 15.91 -7.96 -17.91
CA LEU A 173 17.27 -8.14 -18.45
C LEU A 173 17.34 -7.65 -19.90
#